data_625718cbfeb245b864f12e94e9eef27e
#
_entry.id   625718cbfeb245b864f12e94e9eef27e
#
_cell.length_a   1.000
_cell.length_b   1.000
_cell.length_c   1.000
_cell.angle_alpha   90.00
_cell.angle_beta   90.00
_cell.angle_gamma   90.00
#
_symmetry.space_group_name_H-M   'P 1'
#
loop_
_entity.id
_entity.type
_entity.pdbx_description
1 polymer ?
#
loop_
_entity_poly.entity_id
_entity_poly.type
_entity_poly.pdbx_seq_one_letter_code
_entity_poly.pdbx_strand_id
1 'polypeptide(L)'
;MLALGSVIAYKVLNKQAFEQKIESLEKEKEDAYSQGSQKEHFRKEKSEIITYYPLVGDSLISPVKDIIVKDITEKVEGKEQLIFYYSEKGDSSLTGVENRLIKKQAYDLANSNVVELENTTLDQLYLKEDGSTFTLDQLFTDSSSVKEKILEGVKSTLQDKKVDQSVVDQVLADFSAAELSSWKFAYKDSQLVLYPVKAMTNVEEIAMPISDFFDYIQTSYLTEKDAELYKKVQAEKHKKVVALTFDDGPDGNTTPQALDILAKYKIKATFFVQGKNIAGNEAILKRMQAEGHEVGNHSWNHPVLTQLSLED
;
A
#
# COMPACT_ATOMS: atom_id res chain seq x y z
N MET A 1 65.90 10.36 24.07
CA MET A 1 65.09 9.33 24.72
C MET A 1 63.65 9.76 24.96
N LEU A 2 63.35 11.03 25.25
CA LEU A 2 61.96 11.51 25.49
C LEU A 2 61.04 11.44 24.26
N ALA A 3 61.56 11.63 23.03
CA ALA A 3 60.75 11.61 21.83
C ALA A 3 60.30 10.18 21.39
N LEU A 4 61.10 9.14 21.67
CA LEU A 4 60.72 7.74 21.36
C LEU A 4 59.65 7.22 22.30
N GLY A 5 59.71 7.61 23.58
CA GLY A 5 58.70 7.24 24.59
C GLY A 5 57.31 7.87 24.29
N SER A 6 57.30 9.12 23.80
CA SER A 6 56.02 9.77 23.43
C SER A 6 55.39 9.16 22.18
N VAL A 7 56.14 8.72 21.18
CA VAL A 7 55.63 8.06 19.98
C VAL A 7 55.09 6.68 20.29
N ILE A 8 55.74 5.93 21.16
CA ILE A 8 55.27 4.58 21.60
C ILE A 8 53.99 4.74 22.45
N ALA A 9 53.97 5.68 23.40
CA ALA A 9 52.77 5.96 24.17
C ALA A 9 51.58 6.40 23.31
N TYR A 10 51.80 7.25 22.32
CA TYR A 10 50.79 7.69 21.36
C TYR A 10 50.26 6.51 20.53
N LYS A 11 51.10 5.63 20.03
CA LYS A 11 50.67 4.42 19.31
C LYS A 11 49.87 3.46 20.18
N VAL A 12 50.28 3.28 21.42
CA VAL A 12 49.56 2.41 22.38
C VAL A 12 48.20 3.00 22.72
N LEU A 13 48.13 4.30 22.99
CA LEU A 13 46.87 4.99 23.30
C LEU A 13 45.91 4.96 22.11
N ASN A 14 46.41 5.17 20.89
CA ASN A 14 45.57 5.08 19.69
C ASN A 14 45.07 3.66 19.48
N LYS A 15 45.88 2.64 19.72
CA LYS A 15 45.45 1.25 19.62
C LYS A 15 44.39 0.91 20.64
N GLN A 16 44.51 1.34 21.88
CA GLN A 16 43.51 1.14 22.93
C GLN A 16 42.20 1.85 22.59
N ALA A 17 42.23 3.10 22.10
CA ALA A 17 41.04 3.83 21.70
C ALA A 17 40.34 3.19 20.54
N PHE A 18 41.08 2.62 19.58
CA PHE A 18 40.54 1.88 18.47
C PHE A 18 39.83 0.59 18.91
N GLU A 19 40.48 -0.22 19.75
CA GLU A 19 39.92 -1.43 20.32
C GLU A 19 38.66 -1.14 21.15
N GLN A 20 38.69 -0.13 22.03
CA GLN A 20 37.53 0.30 22.81
C GLN A 20 36.35 0.76 21.93
N LYS A 21 36.62 1.40 20.79
CA LYS A 21 35.57 1.81 19.86
C LYS A 21 34.88 0.61 19.21
N ILE A 22 35.64 -0.41 18.78
CA ILE A 22 35.13 -1.66 18.26
C ILE A 22 34.27 -2.38 19.32
N GLU A 23 34.82 -2.58 20.53
CA GLU A 23 34.09 -3.21 21.64
C GLU A 23 32.78 -2.47 21.97
N SER A 24 32.80 -1.13 21.91
CA SER A 24 31.60 -0.32 22.14
C SER A 24 30.53 -0.56 21.08
N LEU A 25 30.91 -0.67 19.79
CA LEU A 25 29.99 -0.96 18.70
C LEU A 25 29.40 -2.38 18.79
N GLU A 26 30.27 -3.35 19.08
CA GLU A 26 29.83 -4.73 19.27
C GLU A 26 28.87 -4.86 20.44
N LYS A 27 29.17 -4.19 21.56
CA LYS A 27 28.28 -4.17 22.72
C LYS A 27 26.95 -3.48 22.43
N GLU A 28 26.96 -2.36 21.73
CA GLU A 28 25.73 -1.66 21.31
C GLU A 28 24.81 -2.60 20.51
N LYS A 29 25.38 -3.33 19.55
CA LYS A 29 24.63 -4.27 18.73
C LYS A 29 24.18 -5.50 19.51
N GLU A 30 25.03 -6.02 20.39
CA GLU A 30 24.69 -7.13 21.28
C GLU A 30 23.51 -6.78 22.17
N ASP A 31 23.56 -5.61 22.84
CA ASP A 31 22.49 -5.14 23.72
C ASP A 31 21.17 -4.91 22.97
N ALA A 32 21.24 -4.47 21.70
CA ALA A 32 20.07 -4.16 20.89
C ALA A 32 19.43 -5.39 20.22
N TYR A 33 20.24 -6.38 19.79
CA TYR A 33 19.77 -7.40 18.85
C TYR A 33 20.00 -8.84 19.30
N SER A 34 20.69 -9.13 20.40
CA SER A 34 20.94 -10.50 20.86
C SER A 34 19.66 -11.22 21.31
N GLN A 35 18.74 -10.50 21.93
CA GLN A 35 17.51 -11.11 22.42
C GLN A 35 16.59 -11.51 21.24
N GLY A 36 16.23 -12.81 21.17
CA GLY A 36 15.40 -13.35 20.10
C GLY A 36 16.12 -13.48 18.76
N SER A 37 17.47 -13.53 18.79
CA SER A 37 18.28 -13.75 17.60
C SER A 37 19.38 -14.77 17.85
N GLN A 38 19.77 -15.47 16.81
CA GLN A 38 21.00 -16.26 16.80
C GLN A 38 22.15 -15.39 16.29
N LYS A 39 23.18 -15.20 17.12
CA LYS A 39 24.40 -14.49 16.73
C LYS A 39 25.36 -15.44 16.03
N GLU A 40 25.92 -14.99 14.93
CA GLU A 40 27.10 -15.62 14.30
C GLU A 40 28.19 -14.55 14.14
N HIS A 41 29.45 -14.92 14.40
CA HIS A 41 30.63 -14.08 14.19
C HIS A 41 31.65 -14.89 13.38
N PHE A 42 32.04 -14.36 12.25
CA PHE A 42 33.01 -15.02 11.36
C PHE A 42 33.76 -13.98 10.52
N ARG A 43 34.83 -14.44 9.90
CA ARG A 43 35.66 -13.62 9.02
C ARG A 43 35.48 -14.05 7.56
N LYS A 44 35.29 -13.06 6.69
CA LYS A 44 35.38 -13.22 5.24
C LYS A 44 36.47 -12.31 4.71
N GLU A 45 37.54 -12.89 4.12
CA GLU A 45 38.75 -12.18 3.68
C GLU A 45 39.35 -11.33 4.81
N LYS A 46 39.24 -9.98 4.73
CA LYS A 46 39.75 -9.04 5.75
C LYS A 46 38.66 -8.46 6.63
N SER A 47 37.38 -8.76 6.34
CA SER A 47 36.25 -8.22 7.08
C SER A 47 35.82 -9.13 8.22
N GLU A 48 35.61 -8.54 9.39
CA GLU A 48 34.92 -9.18 10.51
C GLU A 48 33.41 -8.96 10.34
N ILE A 49 32.62 -10.04 10.39
CA ILE A 49 31.19 -10.03 10.14
C ILE A 49 30.46 -10.58 11.36
N ILE A 50 29.54 -9.77 11.89
CA ILE A 50 28.66 -10.15 12.99
C ILE A 50 27.22 -10.08 12.52
N THR A 51 26.50 -11.20 12.61
CA THR A 51 25.10 -11.30 12.21
C THR A 51 24.21 -11.62 13.39
N TYR A 52 23.03 -11.03 13.41
CA TYR A 52 21.95 -11.31 14.36
C TYR A 52 20.73 -11.78 13.55
N TYR A 53 20.61 -13.09 13.39
CA TYR A 53 19.49 -13.72 12.67
C TYR A 53 18.28 -13.83 13.60
N PRO A 54 17.15 -13.18 13.29
CA PRO A 54 15.97 -13.25 14.14
C PRO A 54 15.39 -14.67 14.18
N LEU A 55 14.78 -15.01 15.33
CA LEU A 55 14.18 -16.32 15.59
C LEU A 55 12.65 -16.19 15.74
N VAL A 56 11.97 -17.26 15.35
CA VAL A 56 10.59 -17.54 15.79
C VAL A 56 10.64 -18.85 16.59
N GLY A 57 10.36 -18.74 17.90
CA GLY A 57 10.71 -19.79 18.83
C GLY A 57 12.23 -20.05 18.80
N ASP A 58 12.62 -21.29 18.54
CA ASP A 58 14.04 -21.70 18.40
C ASP A 58 14.50 -21.80 16.93
N SER A 59 13.68 -21.39 15.97
CA SER A 59 13.95 -21.54 14.55
C SER A 59 14.35 -20.21 13.90
N LEU A 60 15.36 -20.27 13.04
CA LEU A 60 15.79 -19.14 12.22
C LEU A 60 14.70 -18.75 11.21
N ILE A 61 14.51 -17.46 11.01
CA ILE A 61 13.66 -16.93 9.95
C ILE A 61 14.46 -17.02 8.63
N SER A 62 14.26 -18.12 7.90
CA SER A 62 15.03 -18.44 6.68
C SER A 62 15.05 -17.30 5.65
N PRO A 63 13.93 -16.63 5.31
CA PRO A 63 13.95 -15.54 4.34
C PRO A 63 14.89 -14.38 4.72
N VAL A 64 15.00 -14.05 6.02
CA VAL A 64 15.93 -13.02 6.50
C VAL A 64 17.38 -13.50 6.36
N LYS A 65 17.64 -14.75 6.74
CA LYS A 65 18.97 -15.35 6.60
C LYS A 65 19.42 -15.36 5.14
N ASP A 66 18.55 -15.74 4.21
CA ASP A 66 18.88 -15.84 2.79
C ASP A 66 19.31 -14.49 2.20
N ILE A 67 18.63 -13.40 2.58
CA ILE A 67 18.97 -12.03 2.14
C ILE A 67 20.35 -11.63 2.67
N ILE A 68 20.61 -11.88 3.96
CA ILE A 68 21.90 -11.54 4.59
C ILE A 68 23.04 -12.35 3.96
N VAL A 69 22.87 -13.66 3.81
CA VAL A 69 23.88 -14.55 3.21
C VAL A 69 24.16 -14.16 1.76
N LYS A 70 23.13 -13.79 1.01
CA LYS A 70 23.29 -13.31 -0.37
C LYS A 70 24.15 -12.04 -0.41
N ASP A 71 23.85 -11.02 0.40
CA ASP A 71 24.62 -9.76 0.44
C ASP A 71 26.08 -10.03 0.87
N ILE A 72 26.32 -10.87 1.88
CA ILE A 72 27.66 -11.26 2.31
C ILE A 72 28.41 -11.92 1.16
N THR A 73 27.76 -12.81 0.40
CA THR A 73 28.38 -13.58 -0.66
C THR A 73 28.77 -12.70 -1.85
N GLU A 74 27.85 -11.80 -2.25
CA GLU A 74 27.97 -11.03 -3.48
C GLU A 74 28.76 -9.70 -3.30
N LYS A 75 28.71 -9.08 -2.11
CA LYS A 75 29.15 -7.70 -1.94
C LYS A 75 30.25 -7.47 -0.91
N VAL A 76 30.55 -8.44 -0.05
CA VAL A 76 31.67 -8.29 0.89
C VAL A 76 32.97 -8.62 0.20
N GLU A 77 33.77 -7.58 -0.07
CA GLU A 77 35.07 -7.65 -0.72
C GLU A 77 36.22 -7.41 0.26
N GLY A 78 37.46 -7.72 -0.17
CA GLY A 78 38.70 -7.78 0.61
C GLY A 78 39.19 -6.50 1.30
N LYS A 79 38.30 -5.66 1.80
CA LYS A 79 38.59 -4.47 2.63
C LYS A 79 38.63 -4.86 4.10
N GLU A 80 39.38 -4.10 4.91
CA GLU A 80 39.42 -4.28 6.35
C GLU A 80 38.23 -3.55 6.98
N GLN A 81 37.16 -4.30 7.28
CA GLN A 81 35.87 -3.76 7.73
C GLN A 81 35.32 -4.53 8.93
N LEU A 82 34.50 -3.86 9.74
CA LEU A 82 33.59 -4.48 10.68
C LEU A 82 32.18 -4.29 10.15
N ILE A 83 31.44 -5.38 9.94
CA ILE A 83 30.12 -5.36 9.31
C ILE A 83 29.11 -6.05 10.23
N PHE A 84 28.04 -5.35 10.51
CA PHE A 84 26.89 -5.87 11.24
C PHE A 84 25.71 -6.08 10.33
N TYR A 85 25.07 -7.26 10.45
CA TYR A 85 23.77 -7.55 9.85
C TYR A 85 22.77 -7.85 10.96
N TYR A 86 21.63 -7.22 10.91
CA TYR A 86 20.57 -7.37 11.89
C TYR A 86 19.21 -7.06 11.26
N SER A 87 18.13 -7.23 12.00
CA SER A 87 16.81 -6.80 11.55
C SER A 87 16.10 -5.99 12.61
N GLU A 88 15.31 -5.04 12.15
CA GLU A 88 14.49 -4.16 12.97
C GLU A 88 13.01 -4.35 12.63
N LYS A 89 12.13 -4.09 13.61
CA LYS A 89 10.71 -3.98 13.34
C LYS A 89 10.44 -2.66 12.63
N GLY A 90 9.79 -2.75 11.49
CA GLY A 90 9.23 -1.61 10.78
C GLY A 90 7.74 -1.43 11.07
N ASP A 91 7.18 -0.33 10.60
CA ASP A 91 5.75 -0.07 10.73
C ASP A 91 4.94 -1.04 9.86
N SER A 92 3.86 -1.58 10.42
CA SER A 92 2.89 -2.40 9.71
C SER A 92 1.49 -2.11 10.24
N SER A 93 0.56 -1.89 9.32
CA SER A 93 -0.87 -1.82 9.64
C SER A 93 -1.58 -3.18 9.42
N LEU A 94 -0.86 -4.21 8.95
CA LEU A 94 -1.42 -5.55 8.76
C LEU A 94 -1.59 -6.26 10.10
N THR A 95 -2.81 -6.69 10.40
CA THR A 95 -3.10 -7.48 11.59
C THR A 95 -2.44 -8.86 11.50
N GLY A 96 -1.69 -9.26 12.54
CA GLY A 96 -1.01 -10.57 12.58
C GLY A 96 0.19 -10.71 11.64
N VAL A 97 0.69 -9.59 11.09
CA VAL A 97 1.85 -9.58 10.17
C VAL A 97 2.86 -8.53 10.64
N GLU A 98 4.08 -8.96 10.88
CA GLU A 98 5.18 -8.10 11.30
C GLU A 98 5.97 -7.62 10.08
N ASN A 99 6.29 -6.31 10.04
CA ASN A 99 7.23 -5.75 9.07
C ASN A 99 8.66 -5.87 9.63
N ARG A 100 9.59 -6.45 8.86
CA ARG A 100 11.01 -6.57 9.18
C ARG A 100 11.87 -5.85 8.15
N LEU A 101 12.66 -4.90 8.64
CA LEU A 101 13.71 -4.21 7.88
C LEU A 101 15.02 -4.94 8.11
N ILE A 102 15.64 -5.43 7.04
CA ILE A 102 16.93 -6.12 7.10
C ILE A 102 18.01 -5.10 6.87
N LYS A 103 18.88 -4.93 7.86
CA LYS A 103 19.86 -3.85 7.94
C LYS A 103 21.28 -4.37 7.78
N LYS A 104 22.10 -3.51 7.16
CA LYS A 104 23.54 -3.64 7.11
C LYS A 104 24.17 -2.34 7.61
N GLN A 105 25.17 -2.47 8.49
CA GLN A 105 26.00 -1.36 8.93
C GLN A 105 27.46 -1.76 8.85
N ALA A 106 28.26 -1.00 8.12
CA ALA A 106 29.67 -1.31 7.88
C ALA A 106 30.59 -0.16 8.30
N TYR A 107 31.72 -0.51 8.86
CA TYR A 107 32.76 0.42 9.31
C TYR A 107 34.08 0.07 8.65
N ASP A 108 34.79 1.07 8.15
CA ASP A 108 36.20 0.93 7.74
C ASP A 108 37.11 0.90 8.98
N LEU A 109 38.01 -0.05 8.98
CA LEU A 109 39.00 -0.25 10.07
C LEU A 109 40.42 0.16 9.64
N ALA A 110 40.60 0.70 8.46
CA ALA A 110 41.91 1.05 7.94
C ALA A 110 42.61 2.12 8.83
N ASN A 111 43.93 1.98 8.95
CA ASN A 111 44.78 2.89 9.72
C ASN A 111 44.41 3.05 11.21
N SER A 112 43.86 2.00 11.81
CA SER A 112 43.42 2.03 13.22
C SER A 112 42.39 3.14 13.51
N ASN A 113 41.54 3.44 12.54
CA ASN A 113 40.38 4.29 12.67
C ASN A 113 39.11 3.46 12.48
N VAL A 114 38.01 3.92 13.09
CA VAL A 114 36.67 3.32 12.89
C VAL A 114 35.77 4.38 12.29
N VAL A 115 35.45 4.23 11.01
CA VAL A 115 34.65 5.19 10.25
C VAL A 115 33.44 4.47 9.67
N GLU A 116 32.22 4.95 9.94
CA GLU A 116 31.02 4.39 9.32
C GLU A 116 31.04 4.64 7.82
N LEU A 117 30.90 3.56 7.03
CA LEU A 117 30.84 3.57 5.57
C LEU A 117 29.42 3.45 5.05
N GLU A 118 28.63 2.62 5.71
CA GLU A 118 27.31 2.22 5.23
C GLU A 118 26.37 1.97 6.40
N ASN A 119 25.15 2.47 6.29
CA ASN A 119 24.05 2.13 7.16
C ASN A 119 22.78 2.08 6.30
N THR A 120 22.47 0.90 5.79
CA THR A 120 21.44 0.73 4.76
C THR A 120 20.41 -0.33 5.15
N THR A 121 19.24 -0.22 4.58
CA THR A 121 18.23 -1.28 4.56
C THR A 121 18.43 -2.09 3.29
N LEU A 122 18.81 -3.36 3.43
CA LEU A 122 19.01 -4.28 2.33
C LEU A 122 17.69 -4.69 1.70
N ASP A 123 16.71 -4.99 2.55
CA ASP A 123 15.37 -5.38 2.13
C ASP A 123 14.35 -5.19 3.24
N GLN A 124 13.08 -5.33 2.87
CA GLN A 124 11.93 -5.28 3.75
C GLN A 124 11.06 -6.52 3.50
N LEU A 125 10.70 -7.22 4.56
CA LEU A 125 9.83 -8.39 4.52
C LEU A 125 8.64 -8.19 5.43
N TYR A 126 7.48 -8.68 5.00
CA TYR A 126 6.35 -8.92 5.87
C TYR A 126 6.37 -10.39 6.28
N LEU A 127 6.27 -10.66 7.58
CA LEU A 127 6.36 -11.99 8.17
C LEU A 127 5.11 -12.30 8.97
N LYS A 128 4.59 -13.51 8.81
CA LYS A 128 3.55 -14.07 9.67
C LYS A 128 4.14 -14.51 11.01
N GLU A 129 3.27 -14.87 11.96
CA GLU A 129 3.68 -15.34 13.28
C GLU A 129 4.59 -16.58 13.25
N ASP A 130 4.47 -17.42 12.21
CA ASP A 130 5.30 -18.61 12.00
C ASP A 130 6.66 -18.31 11.32
N GLY A 131 6.94 -17.04 11.02
CA GLY A 131 8.16 -16.60 10.33
C GLY A 131 8.13 -16.77 8.82
N SER A 132 7.06 -17.28 8.23
CA SER A 132 6.88 -17.33 6.79
C SER A 132 6.62 -15.94 6.21
N THR A 133 7.03 -15.71 4.96
CA THR A 133 6.79 -14.45 4.27
C THR A 133 5.30 -14.24 3.97
N PHE A 134 4.85 -13.02 4.17
CA PHE A 134 3.55 -12.54 3.73
C PHE A 134 3.72 -11.68 2.49
N THR A 135 3.03 -12.03 1.42
CA THR A 135 3.13 -11.37 0.11
C THR A 135 1.81 -10.71 -0.28
N LEU A 136 1.85 -9.78 -1.23
CA LEU A 136 0.70 -8.93 -1.57
C LEU A 136 -0.53 -9.74 -2.03
N ASP A 137 -0.33 -10.83 -2.76
CA ASP A 137 -1.42 -11.72 -3.19
C ASP A 137 -2.20 -12.31 -2.02
N GLN A 138 -1.56 -12.52 -0.87
CA GLN A 138 -2.19 -13.06 0.33
C GLN A 138 -3.10 -12.06 1.06
N LEU A 139 -3.02 -10.79 0.72
CA LEU A 139 -3.94 -9.77 1.21
C LEU A 139 -5.33 -9.89 0.55
N PHE A 140 -5.45 -10.65 -0.52
CA PHE A 140 -6.65 -10.71 -1.35
C PHE A 140 -7.20 -12.12 -1.50
N THR A 141 -8.50 -12.22 -1.75
CA THR A 141 -9.22 -13.47 -1.99
C THR A 141 -9.19 -13.90 -3.45
N ASP A 142 -9.01 -12.93 -4.37
CA ASP A 142 -8.90 -13.14 -5.82
C ASP A 142 -7.76 -12.27 -6.38
N SER A 143 -6.59 -12.91 -6.53
CA SER A 143 -5.38 -12.24 -6.99
C SER A 143 -5.44 -11.79 -8.44
N SER A 144 -6.23 -12.46 -9.30
CA SER A 144 -6.34 -12.11 -10.72
C SER A 144 -7.14 -10.84 -10.91
N SER A 145 -8.37 -10.82 -10.38
CA SER A 145 -9.26 -9.66 -10.50
C SER A 145 -8.71 -8.42 -9.80
N VAL A 146 -8.08 -8.59 -8.63
CA VAL A 146 -7.48 -7.45 -7.91
C VAL A 146 -6.26 -6.90 -8.63
N LYS A 147 -5.47 -7.74 -9.32
CA LYS A 147 -4.31 -7.28 -10.08
C LYS A 147 -4.72 -6.27 -11.16
N GLU A 148 -5.78 -6.55 -11.90
CA GLU A 148 -6.34 -5.61 -12.89
C GLU A 148 -6.76 -4.29 -12.24
N LYS A 149 -7.47 -4.38 -11.11
CA LYS A 149 -7.92 -3.21 -10.34
C LYS A 149 -6.75 -2.35 -9.82
N ILE A 150 -5.69 -2.99 -9.34
CA ILE A 150 -4.48 -2.29 -8.89
C ILE A 150 -3.80 -1.60 -10.08
N LEU A 151 -3.68 -2.26 -11.24
CA LEU A 151 -3.08 -1.67 -12.44
C LEU A 151 -3.85 -0.43 -12.92
N GLU A 152 -5.18 -0.44 -12.84
CA GLU A 152 -6.01 0.74 -13.11
C GLU A 152 -5.67 1.89 -12.16
N GLY A 153 -5.56 1.61 -10.85
CA GLY A 153 -5.18 2.61 -9.83
C GLY A 153 -3.77 3.16 -10.04
N VAL A 154 -2.80 2.30 -10.38
CA VAL A 154 -1.43 2.69 -10.74
C VAL A 154 -1.44 3.65 -11.93
N LYS A 155 -2.16 3.29 -13.01
CA LYS A 155 -2.29 4.12 -14.20
C LYS A 155 -2.87 5.50 -13.88
N SER A 156 -4.00 5.54 -13.17
CA SER A 156 -4.66 6.79 -12.77
C SER A 156 -3.71 7.67 -11.95
N THR A 157 -3.06 7.10 -10.93
CA THR A 157 -2.16 7.86 -10.06
C THR A 157 -0.96 8.43 -10.80
N LEU A 158 -0.36 7.68 -11.73
CA LEU A 158 0.78 8.17 -12.52
C LEU A 158 0.36 9.26 -13.50
N GLN A 159 -0.82 9.14 -14.11
CA GLN A 159 -1.39 10.16 -15.00
C GLN A 159 -1.72 11.45 -14.24
N ASP A 160 -2.32 11.37 -13.06
CA ASP A 160 -2.61 12.53 -12.20
C ASP A 160 -1.31 13.26 -11.77
N LYS A 161 -0.25 12.51 -11.56
CA LYS A 161 1.10 13.04 -11.28
C LYS A 161 1.83 13.54 -12.55
N LYS A 162 1.16 13.50 -13.72
CA LYS A 162 1.69 13.96 -15.01
C LYS A 162 2.99 13.27 -15.44
N VAL A 163 3.11 11.98 -15.12
CA VAL A 163 4.20 11.14 -15.61
C VAL A 163 4.02 10.93 -17.11
N ASP A 164 5.13 10.92 -17.86
CA ASP A 164 5.12 10.71 -19.31
C ASP A 164 4.40 9.39 -19.66
N GLN A 165 3.57 9.40 -20.70
CA GLN A 165 2.76 8.25 -21.07
C GLN A 165 3.59 7.01 -21.40
N SER A 166 4.76 7.19 -22.03
CA SER A 166 5.64 6.06 -22.35
C SER A 166 6.22 5.41 -21.10
N VAL A 167 6.46 6.19 -20.05
CA VAL A 167 6.89 5.70 -18.74
C VAL A 167 5.74 4.99 -18.02
N VAL A 168 4.53 5.55 -18.09
CA VAL A 168 3.32 4.89 -17.55
C VAL A 168 3.13 3.52 -18.19
N ASP A 169 3.22 3.44 -19.51
CA ASP A 169 3.04 2.18 -20.25
C ASP A 169 4.11 1.15 -19.88
N GLN A 170 5.37 1.58 -19.70
CA GLN A 170 6.45 0.70 -19.25
C GLN A 170 6.22 0.17 -17.83
N VAL A 171 5.85 1.05 -16.89
CA VAL A 171 5.55 0.65 -15.50
C VAL A 171 4.40 -0.34 -15.45
N LEU A 172 3.34 -0.10 -16.22
CA LEU A 172 2.22 -1.03 -16.30
C LEU A 172 2.62 -2.38 -16.89
N ALA A 173 3.48 -2.38 -17.91
CA ALA A 173 4.02 -3.61 -18.50
C ALA A 173 4.86 -4.40 -17.49
N ASP A 174 5.74 -3.73 -16.73
CA ASP A 174 6.59 -4.35 -15.72
C ASP A 174 5.76 -4.96 -14.58
N PHE A 175 4.78 -4.23 -14.04
CA PHE A 175 3.86 -4.76 -13.04
C PHE A 175 2.99 -5.90 -13.60
N SER A 176 2.52 -5.77 -14.83
CA SER A 176 1.69 -6.81 -15.47
C SER A 176 2.45 -8.12 -15.65
N ALA A 177 3.73 -8.05 -16.05
CA ALA A 177 4.59 -9.21 -16.25
C ALA A 177 5.00 -9.90 -14.95
N ALA A 178 5.08 -9.17 -13.83
CA ALA A 178 5.47 -9.71 -12.53
C ALA A 178 4.27 -10.36 -11.82
N GLU A 179 4.53 -11.42 -11.06
CA GLU A 179 3.54 -12.01 -10.15
C GLU A 179 3.23 -11.05 -9.00
N LEU A 180 1.97 -10.98 -8.58
CA LEU A 180 1.51 -10.10 -7.48
C LEU A 180 2.27 -10.36 -6.17
N SER A 181 2.66 -11.61 -5.92
CA SER A 181 3.45 -12.02 -4.77
C SER A 181 4.86 -11.42 -4.73
N SER A 182 5.37 -10.95 -5.87
CA SER A 182 6.71 -10.35 -5.97
C SER A 182 6.71 -8.82 -5.83
N TRP A 183 5.54 -8.19 -5.80
CA TRP A 183 5.44 -6.74 -5.72
C TRP A 183 5.79 -6.24 -4.33
N LYS A 184 6.65 -5.22 -4.27
CA LYS A 184 6.94 -4.52 -3.02
C LYS A 184 5.79 -3.58 -2.69
N PHE A 185 5.30 -3.70 -1.48
CA PHE A 185 4.13 -2.94 -1.01
C PHE A 185 4.26 -2.53 0.45
N ALA A 186 3.38 -1.62 0.87
CA ALA A 186 3.07 -1.37 2.26
C ALA A 186 1.54 -1.22 2.42
N TYR A 187 1.05 -1.54 3.62
CA TYR A 187 -0.30 -1.14 4.03
C TYR A 187 -0.14 -0.21 5.22
N LYS A 188 -0.39 1.06 4.99
CA LYS A 188 -0.27 2.13 5.98
C LYS A 188 -1.35 3.19 5.79
N ASP A 189 -1.83 3.80 6.86
CA ASP A 189 -2.80 4.90 6.84
C ASP A 189 -4.07 4.61 6.01
N SER A 190 -4.59 3.37 6.09
CA SER A 190 -5.74 2.90 5.30
C SER A 190 -5.49 2.91 3.78
N GLN A 191 -4.22 2.82 3.35
CA GLN A 191 -3.83 2.79 1.94
C GLN A 191 -2.98 1.58 1.61
N LEU A 192 -3.20 1.02 0.43
CA LEU A 192 -2.25 0.14 -0.23
C LEU A 192 -1.23 1.03 -0.95
N VAL A 193 0.05 0.85 -0.63
CA VAL A 193 1.15 1.61 -1.22
C VAL A 193 2.04 0.67 -2.02
N LEU A 194 2.33 1.04 -3.26
CA LEU A 194 3.27 0.34 -4.14
C LEU A 194 4.47 1.22 -4.45
N TYR A 195 5.60 0.59 -4.70
CA TYR A 195 6.86 1.28 -4.95
C TYR A 195 7.32 1.03 -6.39
N PRO A 196 7.03 1.96 -7.34
CA PRO A 196 7.54 1.88 -8.71
C PRO A 196 9.05 2.15 -8.75
N VAL A 197 9.71 1.82 -9.87
CA VAL A 197 11.11 2.17 -10.06
C VAL A 197 11.26 3.69 -10.14
N LYS A 198 11.72 4.31 -9.06
CA LYS A 198 11.84 5.78 -8.89
C LYS A 198 12.63 6.45 -10.02
N ALA A 199 13.71 5.81 -10.47
CA ALA A 199 14.56 6.34 -11.55
C ALA A 199 13.81 6.56 -12.87
N MET A 200 12.71 5.82 -13.09
CA MET A 200 11.90 5.93 -14.30
C MET A 200 10.78 6.95 -14.14
N THR A 201 10.11 6.97 -12.98
CA THR A 201 8.84 7.68 -12.79
C THR A 201 8.98 9.02 -12.09
N ASN A 202 10.08 9.26 -11.39
CA ASN A 202 10.22 10.35 -10.43
C ASN A 202 9.15 10.33 -9.30
N VAL A 203 8.46 9.20 -9.14
CA VAL A 203 7.43 8.93 -8.13
C VAL A 203 7.97 7.93 -7.13
N GLU A 204 7.97 8.28 -5.85
CA GLU A 204 8.50 7.41 -4.80
C GLU A 204 7.52 6.30 -4.43
N GLU A 205 6.23 6.63 -4.36
CA GLU A 205 5.18 5.70 -3.97
C GLU A 205 3.87 6.00 -4.70
N ILE A 206 3.09 4.95 -4.91
CA ILE A 206 1.73 4.99 -5.44
C ILE A 206 0.81 4.50 -4.33
N ALA A 207 0.03 5.40 -3.77
CA ALA A 207 -0.89 5.12 -2.67
C ALA A 207 -2.33 5.10 -3.18
N MET A 208 -3.07 4.03 -2.84
CA MET A 208 -4.46 3.81 -3.22
C MET A 208 -5.28 3.49 -1.97
N PRO A 209 -6.47 4.06 -1.79
CA PRO A 209 -7.32 3.73 -0.66
C PRO A 209 -7.59 2.23 -0.56
N ILE A 210 -7.41 1.62 0.61
CA ILE A 210 -7.66 0.18 0.78
C ILE A 210 -9.13 -0.17 0.53
N SER A 211 -10.03 0.79 0.72
CA SER A 211 -11.46 0.66 0.43
C SER A 211 -11.78 0.35 -1.03
N ASP A 212 -10.92 0.73 -1.97
CA ASP A 212 -11.10 0.44 -3.40
C ASP A 212 -10.99 -1.05 -3.71
N PHE A 213 -10.41 -1.81 -2.78
CA PHE A 213 -10.16 -3.24 -2.90
C PHE A 213 -11.06 -4.10 -1.99
N PHE A 214 -12.06 -3.52 -1.32
CA PHE A 214 -12.92 -4.23 -0.38
C PHE A 214 -13.68 -5.43 -0.97
N ASP A 215 -13.87 -5.48 -2.27
CA ASP A 215 -14.49 -6.63 -2.92
C ASP A 215 -13.58 -7.86 -3.03
N TYR A 216 -12.28 -7.64 -2.82
CA TYR A 216 -11.26 -8.67 -2.97
C TYR A 216 -10.47 -8.94 -1.70
N ILE A 217 -10.61 -8.09 -0.63
CA ILE A 217 -9.73 -8.06 0.53
C ILE A 217 -9.98 -9.23 1.48
N GLN A 218 -8.95 -9.79 2.04
CA GLN A 218 -9.02 -10.67 3.21
C GLN A 218 -9.12 -9.82 4.49
N THR A 219 -10.29 -9.76 5.07
CA THR A 219 -10.61 -8.85 6.19
C THR A 219 -9.83 -9.15 7.47
N SER A 220 -9.28 -10.36 7.62
CA SER A 220 -8.45 -10.75 8.76
C SER A 220 -7.16 -9.94 8.90
N TYR A 221 -6.69 -9.34 7.82
CA TYR A 221 -5.47 -8.54 7.81
C TYR A 221 -5.71 -7.02 7.95
N LEU A 222 -6.98 -6.59 7.92
CA LEU A 222 -7.33 -5.18 8.06
C LEU A 222 -7.08 -4.67 9.49
N THR A 223 -6.78 -3.38 9.62
CA THR A 223 -6.87 -2.68 10.90
C THR A 223 -8.31 -2.72 11.41
N GLU A 224 -8.51 -2.55 12.71
CA GLU A 224 -9.85 -2.46 13.31
C GLU A 224 -10.70 -1.37 12.61
N LYS A 225 -10.10 -0.19 12.37
CA LYS A 225 -10.73 0.93 11.67
C LYS A 225 -11.20 0.55 10.27
N ASP A 226 -10.35 -0.12 9.48
CA ASP A 226 -10.69 -0.47 8.10
C ASP A 226 -11.65 -1.66 8.03
N ALA A 227 -11.60 -2.57 9.01
CA ALA A 227 -12.59 -3.65 9.15
C ALA A 227 -13.98 -3.11 9.49
N GLU A 228 -14.08 -2.06 10.32
CA GLU A 228 -15.36 -1.39 10.57
C GLU A 228 -15.88 -0.65 9.32
N LEU A 229 -14.98 0.03 8.60
CA LEU A 229 -15.34 0.68 7.33
C LEU A 229 -15.82 -0.36 6.30
N TYR A 230 -15.13 -1.48 6.18
CA TYR A 230 -15.54 -2.60 5.33
C TYR A 230 -16.97 -3.05 5.64
N LYS A 231 -17.30 -3.30 6.93
CA LYS A 231 -18.65 -3.70 7.34
C LYS A 231 -19.70 -2.67 6.92
N LYS A 232 -19.42 -1.39 7.08
CA LYS A 232 -20.33 -0.30 6.66
C LYS A 232 -20.55 -0.30 5.15
N VAL A 233 -19.47 -0.39 4.36
CA VAL A 233 -19.55 -0.40 2.90
C VAL A 233 -20.34 -1.61 2.41
N GLN A 234 -20.10 -2.80 2.96
CA GLN A 234 -20.84 -4.00 2.58
C GLN A 234 -22.31 -3.93 2.97
N ALA A 235 -22.64 -3.37 4.14
CA ALA A 235 -24.01 -3.16 4.55
C ALA A 235 -24.78 -2.22 3.61
N GLU A 236 -24.12 -1.15 3.12
CA GLU A 236 -24.72 -0.25 2.12
C GLU A 236 -24.91 -0.94 0.76
N LYS A 237 -23.94 -1.74 0.28
CA LYS A 237 -24.05 -2.50 -0.96
C LYS A 237 -25.21 -3.50 -0.96
N HIS A 238 -25.53 -4.06 0.20
CA HIS A 238 -26.59 -5.06 0.35
C HIS A 238 -27.96 -4.44 0.68
N LYS A 239 -28.07 -3.13 0.79
CA LYS A 239 -29.38 -2.48 0.88
C LYS A 239 -30.17 -2.76 -0.39
N LYS A 240 -31.34 -3.40 -0.23
CA LYS A 240 -32.29 -3.53 -1.33
C LYS A 240 -32.85 -2.13 -1.62
N VAL A 241 -32.44 -1.54 -2.71
CA VAL A 241 -32.91 -0.24 -3.18
C VAL A 241 -33.76 -0.44 -4.41
N VAL A 242 -34.91 0.22 -4.45
CA VAL A 242 -35.79 0.26 -5.61
C VAL A 242 -35.90 1.73 -6.06
N ALA A 243 -35.65 2.01 -7.32
CA ALA A 243 -35.97 3.28 -7.93
C ALA A 243 -37.39 3.21 -8.52
N LEU A 244 -38.25 4.11 -8.10
CA LEU A 244 -39.58 4.25 -8.68
C LEU A 244 -39.57 5.32 -9.75
N THR A 245 -40.02 4.98 -10.94
CA THR A 245 -40.21 5.92 -12.06
C THR A 245 -41.64 5.86 -12.57
N PHE A 246 -42.12 6.99 -13.04
CA PHE A 246 -43.44 7.16 -13.65
C PHE A 246 -43.25 7.89 -14.96
N ASP A 247 -43.64 7.24 -16.04
CA ASP A 247 -43.52 7.77 -17.39
C ASP A 247 -44.87 8.32 -17.92
N ASP A 248 -44.79 9.10 -18.99
CA ASP A 248 -45.93 9.61 -19.75
C ASP A 248 -46.81 10.67 -19.10
N GLY A 249 -46.55 11.02 -17.84
CA GLY A 249 -47.28 12.10 -17.16
C GLY A 249 -46.90 13.51 -17.65
N PRO A 250 -47.42 14.56 -16.97
CA PRO A 250 -48.44 14.49 -15.95
C PRO A 250 -49.87 14.42 -16.56
N ASP A 251 -50.80 13.87 -15.79
CA ASP A 251 -52.22 13.97 -16.06
C ASP A 251 -52.96 14.48 -14.79
N GLY A 252 -54.10 15.11 -14.97
CA GLY A 252 -54.86 15.77 -13.88
C GLY A 252 -55.57 14.81 -12.94
N ASN A 253 -55.54 13.50 -13.16
CA ASN A 253 -56.27 12.51 -12.39
C ASN A 253 -55.31 11.53 -11.66
N THR A 254 -54.49 10.78 -12.37
CA THR A 254 -53.67 9.71 -11.79
C THR A 254 -52.40 10.25 -11.14
N THR A 255 -51.79 11.29 -11.73
CA THR A 255 -50.56 11.86 -11.16
C THR A 255 -50.73 12.45 -9.77
N PRO A 256 -51.79 13.22 -9.46
CA PRO A 256 -52.05 13.67 -8.09
C PRO A 256 -52.24 12.50 -7.10
N GLN A 257 -52.93 11.42 -7.51
CA GLN A 257 -53.13 10.23 -6.67
C GLN A 257 -51.81 9.53 -6.38
N ALA A 258 -50.93 9.41 -7.38
CA ALA A 258 -49.58 8.86 -7.18
C ALA A 258 -48.77 9.69 -6.19
N LEU A 259 -48.82 11.00 -6.31
CA LEU A 259 -48.13 11.93 -5.38
C LEU A 259 -48.70 11.79 -3.95
N ASP A 260 -50.02 11.66 -3.77
CA ASP A 260 -50.63 11.43 -2.46
C ASP A 260 -50.13 10.15 -1.79
N ILE A 261 -50.02 9.09 -2.58
CA ILE A 261 -49.51 7.80 -2.11
C ILE A 261 -48.01 7.92 -1.74
N LEU A 262 -47.20 8.52 -2.60
CA LEU A 262 -45.77 8.72 -2.35
C LEU A 262 -45.54 9.56 -1.10
N ALA A 263 -46.32 10.63 -0.91
CA ALA A 263 -46.26 11.47 0.28
C ALA A 263 -46.62 10.68 1.54
N LYS A 264 -47.71 9.88 1.49
CA LYS A 264 -48.15 9.03 2.61
C LYS A 264 -47.02 8.08 3.10
N TYR A 265 -46.29 7.49 2.16
CA TYR A 265 -45.20 6.58 2.49
C TYR A 265 -43.83 7.23 2.56
N LYS A 266 -43.71 8.54 2.38
CA LYS A 266 -42.47 9.35 2.36
C LYS A 266 -41.45 8.81 1.34
N ILE A 267 -41.94 8.35 0.19
CA ILE A 267 -41.14 7.82 -0.91
C ILE A 267 -40.92 8.92 -1.95
N LYS A 268 -39.68 8.98 -2.48
CA LYS A 268 -39.36 9.83 -3.61
C LYS A 268 -39.35 9.01 -4.89
N ALA A 269 -39.65 9.65 -6.02
CA ALA A 269 -39.72 9.03 -7.33
C ALA A 269 -39.21 9.98 -8.41
N THR A 270 -38.95 9.47 -9.58
CA THR A 270 -38.65 10.24 -10.79
C THR A 270 -39.85 10.19 -11.73
N PHE A 271 -40.30 11.35 -12.20
CA PHE A 271 -41.38 11.47 -13.18
C PHE A 271 -40.78 11.88 -14.53
N PHE A 272 -40.83 11.03 -15.53
CA PHE A 272 -40.46 11.35 -16.90
C PHE A 272 -41.69 11.89 -17.63
N VAL A 273 -41.73 13.21 -17.84
CA VAL A 273 -42.93 13.91 -18.33
C VAL A 273 -42.87 14.14 -19.83
N GLN A 274 -44.01 13.94 -20.53
CA GLN A 274 -44.18 14.34 -21.91
C GLN A 274 -44.48 15.81 -22.03
N GLY A 275 -43.80 16.51 -22.92
CA GLY A 275 -43.97 17.97 -23.10
C GLY A 275 -45.38 18.37 -23.40
N LYS A 276 -46.10 17.59 -24.24
CA LYS A 276 -47.52 17.88 -24.62
C LYS A 276 -48.48 17.84 -23.43
N ASN A 277 -48.14 17.16 -22.34
CA ASN A 277 -49.01 17.00 -21.17
C ASN A 277 -48.76 18.07 -20.10
N ILE A 278 -47.82 18.99 -20.31
CA ILE A 278 -47.45 20.03 -19.32
C ILE A 278 -48.51 21.12 -19.28
N ALA A 279 -49.02 21.55 -20.46
CA ALA A 279 -49.99 22.61 -20.56
C ALA A 279 -51.29 22.25 -19.82
N GLY A 280 -51.66 23.07 -18.82
CA GLY A 280 -52.80 22.81 -17.94
C GLY A 280 -52.49 21.94 -16.69
N ASN A 281 -51.31 21.41 -16.59
CA ASN A 281 -50.87 20.57 -15.48
C ASN A 281 -49.64 21.15 -14.75
N GLU A 282 -49.34 22.45 -14.95
CA GLU A 282 -48.15 23.10 -14.35
C GLU A 282 -48.16 23.06 -12.83
N ALA A 283 -49.31 23.06 -12.21
CA ALA A 283 -49.45 22.94 -10.77
C ALA A 283 -48.96 21.58 -10.24
N ILE A 284 -49.16 20.53 -11.05
CA ILE A 284 -48.71 19.18 -10.71
C ILE A 284 -47.17 19.07 -10.76
N LEU A 285 -46.53 19.68 -11.78
CA LEU A 285 -45.07 19.75 -11.85
C LEU A 285 -44.48 20.50 -10.66
N LYS A 286 -45.06 21.66 -10.29
CA LYS A 286 -44.65 22.40 -9.12
C LYS A 286 -44.78 21.56 -7.84
N ARG A 287 -45.86 20.79 -7.73
CA ARG A 287 -46.08 19.87 -6.62
C ARG A 287 -45.00 18.78 -6.57
N MET A 288 -44.68 18.14 -7.70
CA MET A 288 -43.59 17.15 -7.79
C MET A 288 -42.27 17.70 -7.23
N GLN A 289 -41.89 18.91 -7.66
CA GLN A 289 -40.67 19.57 -7.20
C GLN A 289 -40.74 19.94 -5.71
N ALA A 290 -41.84 20.51 -5.26
CA ALA A 290 -42.05 20.92 -3.86
C ALA A 290 -42.00 19.71 -2.90
N GLU A 291 -42.49 18.54 -3.35
CA GLU A 291 -42.45 17.30 -2.59
C GLU A 291 -41.11 16.56 -2.73
N GLY A 292 -40.13 17.11 -3.51
CA GLY A 292 -38.78 16.59 -3.66
C GLY A 292 -38.67 15.34 -4.55
N HIS A 293 -39.54 15.26 -5.56
CA HIS A 293 -39.41 14.28 -6.64
C HIS A 293 -38.56 14.86 -7.78
N GLU A 294 -37.89 13.96 -8.51
CA GLU A 294 -37.17 14.30 -9.73
C GLU A 294 -38.13 14.41 -10.91
N VAL A 295 -37.91 15.39 -11.81
CA VAL A 295 -38.67 15.53 -13.06
C VAL A 295 -37.69 15.42 -14.22
N GLY A 296 -37.87 14.38 -15.04
CA GLY A 296 -37.07 14.11 -16.22
C GLY A 296 -37.86 14.35 -17.52
N ASN A 297 -37.17 14.42 -18.63
CA ASN A 297 -37.76 14.59 -19.96
C ASN A 297 -38.14 13.21 -20.57
N HIS A 298 -39.37 13.09 -21.09
CA HIS A 298 -39.86 11.93 -21.80
C HIS A 298 -40.30 12.26 -23.25
N SER A 299 -39.54 13.09 -23.93
CA SER A 299 -39.87 13.68 -25.25
C SER A 299 -41.13 14.56 -25.25
N TRP A 300 -41.47 15.11 -26.40
CA TRP A 300 -42.70 15.91 -26.51
C TRP A 300 -43.96 15.04 -26.47
N ASN A 301 -44.00 13.94 -27.25
CA ASN A 301 -45.22 13.15 -27.46
C ASN A 301 -44.95 11.64 -27.61
N HIS A 302 -43.80 11.15 -27.10
CA HIS A 302 -43.38 9.77 -27.12
C HIS A 302 -43.25 9.17 -28.54
N PRO A 303 -42.56 9.83 -29.51
CA PRO A 303 -42.37 9.27 -30.82
C PRO A 303 -41.40 8.12 -30.83
N VAL A 304 -41.40 7.31 -31.88
CA VAL A 304 -40.37 6.31 -32.12
C VAL A 304 -39.12 7.04 -32.63
N LEU A 305 -38.17 7.33 -31.72
CA LEU A 305 -37.01 8.21 -32.01
C LEU A 305 -36.17 7.75 -33.22
N THR A 306 -36.10 6.44 -33.47
CA THR A 306 -35.37 5.89 -34.61
C THR A 306 -36.05 6.13 -35.98
N GLN A 307 -37.27 6.65 -35.98
CA GLN A 307 -38.05 6.99 -37.19
C GLN A 307 -38.08 8.50 -37.44
N LEU A 308 -37.46 9.30 -36.56
CA LEU A 308 -37.39 10.75 -36.71
C LEU A 308 -36.14 11.15 -37.51
N SER A 309 -36.22 12.32 -38.16
CA SER A 309 -35.05 12.98 -38.71
C SER A 309 -34.24 13.68 -37.62
N LEU A 310 -33.00 14.15 -37.92
CA LEU A 310 -32.20 14.94 -36.98
C LEU A 310 -32.78 16.32 -36.71
N GLU A 311 -33.79 16.78 -37.46
CA GLU A 311 -34.45 18.08 -37.34
C GLU A 311 -35.73 17.99 -36.51
N ASP A 312 -36.28 16.81 -36.28
CA ASP A 312 -37.44 16.54 -35.43
C ASP A 312 -37.04 16.40 -33.94
#